data_8699c6076b611529ec9c57efc4efbc2d
#
_entry.id   8699c6076b611529ec9c57efc4efbc2d
#
_cell.length_a   1.000
_cell.length_b   1.000
_cell.length_c   1.000
_cell.angle_alpha   90.00
_cell.angle_beta   90.00
_cell.angle_gamma   90.00
#
_symmetry.space_group_name_H-M   'P 1'
#
loop_
_entity.id
_entity.type
_entity.pdbx_description
1 polymer ?
#
loop_
_entity_poly.entity_id
_entity_poly.type
_entity_poly.pdbx_seq_one_letter_code
_entity_poly.pdbx_strand_id
1 'polypeptide(L)'
;MKFTDTYVEVDGCRTHLRRGGAGQPLLYLHGASGAPVVMPFMEKLAQRFDVLVPEHPGYGLSDEPEWLENIHDAAYFYLDFLKFLNLKDVTLVGSSMGGWIAMEMAVRDTSRIKSLVLASPAGIAAPGVHPADIFLMPPEEVVKNLFFDEKLAQARLAQPEDVDVSLKNRHTTARLAWEPRLHDPFLPKWLRRIEVPVKIIWGRDDRILPVGFVEEFRRLLPGAEIHILEKCGHLPHAEKSDEFVEIVCR
;
A
#
# COMPACT_ATOMS: atom_id res chain seq x y z
N MET A 1 10.06 1.14 -19.75
CA MET A 1 9.18 2.29 -20.07
C MET A 1 9.51 3.43 -19.14
N LYS A 2 9.35 4.68 -19.60
CA LYS A 2 9.69 5.84 -18.78
C LYS A 2 8.45 6.26 -17.98
N PHE A 3 8.58 6.36 -16.65
CA PHE A 3 7.58 7.02 -15.82
C PHE A 3 7.69 8.53 -15.97
N THR A 4 6.57 9.22 -15.91
CA THR A 4 6.47 10.68 -15.87
C THR A 4 6.00 11.10 -14.50
N ASP A 5 6.57 12.19 -14.00
CA ASP A 5 6.13 12.86 -12.78
C ASP A 5 5.19 14.01 -13.17
N THR A 6 4.03 14.06 -12.53
CA THR A 6 3.01 15.08 -12.76
C THR A 6 2.27 15.37 -11.46
N TYR A 7 1.36 16.32 -11.49
CA TYR A 7 0.47 16.62 -10.38
C TYR A 7 -0.98 16.59 -10.85
N VAL A 8 -1.84 16.08 -10.00
CA VAL A 8 -3.30 16.13 -10.17
C VAL A 8 -3.89 16.79 -8.94
N GLU A 9 -4.89 17.62 -9.15
CA GLU A 9 -5.60 18.28 -8.07
C GLU A 9 -6.98 17.64 -7.91
N VAL A 10 -7.19 17.01 -6.76
CA VAL A 10 -8.45 16.33 -6.40
C VAL A 10 -8.86 16.85 -5.04
N ASP A 11 -10.08 17.34 -4.91
CA ASP A 11 -10.66 17.88 -3.68
C ASP A 11 -9.76 18.90 -2.95
N GLY A 12 -9.13 19.80 -3.75
CA GLY A 12 -8.23 20.83 -3.24
C GLY A 12 -6.87 20.31 -2.75
N CYS A 13 -6.56 19.03 -3.00
CA CYS A 13 -5.27 18.43 -2.71
C CYS A 13 -4.46 18.23 -3.99
N ARG A 14 -3.38 18.96 -4.14
CA ARG A 14 -2.40 18.79 -5.22
C ARG A 14 -1.56 17.55 -4.92
N THR A 15 -1.84 16.48 -5.64
CA THR A 15 -1.23 15.16 -5.44
C THR A 15 -0.15 14.90 -6.47
N HIS A 16 1.05 14.56 -6.02
CA HIS A 16 2.14 14.11 -6.89
C HIS A 16 1.82 12.71 -7.42
N LEU A 17 1.89 12.54 -8.73
CA LEU A 17 1.55 11.31 -9.43
C LEU A 17 2.68 10.89 -10.36
N ARG A 18 3.20 9.69 -10.16
CA ARG A 18 4.02 8.99 -11.15
C ARG A 18 3.14 8.09 -11.99
N ARG A 19 3.28 8.18 -13.31
CA ARG A 19 2.50 7.37 -14.25
C ARG A 19 3.41 6.81 -15.34
N GLY A 20 3.24 5.53 -15.65
CA GLY A 20 4.02 4.86 -16.68
C GLY A 20 3.31 3.65 -17.26
N GLY A 21 3.63 3.31 -18.51
CA GLY A 21 2.97 2.20 -19.21
C GLY A 21 1.74 2.64 -19.99
N ALA A 22 0.93 1.65 -20.37
CA ALA A 22 -0.33 1.82 -21.10
C ALA A 22 -1.19 0.57 -20.94
N GLY A 23 -2.50 0.69 -21.18
CA GLY A 23 -3.45 -0.42 -21.11
C GLY A 23 -4.45 -0.26 -19.98
N GLN A 24 -4.81 -1.36 -19.31
CA GLN A 24 -5.72 -1.33 -18.16
C GLN A 24 -5.08 -0.57 -16.99
N PRO A 25 -5.84 0.30 -16.30
CA PRO A 25 -5.28 1.06 -15.20
C PRO A 25 -4.95 0.17 -14.00
N LEU A 26 -3.77 0.40 -13.43
CA LEU A 26 -3.35 -0.15 -12.16
C LEU A 26 -3.01 1.00 -11.23
N LEU A 27 -3.71 1.09 -10.11
CA LEU A 27 -3.43 2.07 -9.05
C LEU A 27 -2.65 1.38 -7.94
N TYR A 28 -1.43 1.85 -7.69
CA TYR A 28 -0.60 1.37 -6.58
C TYR A 28 -0.63 2.35 -5.42
N LEU A 29 -1.10 1.90 -4.28
CA LEU A 29 -1.13 2.62 -3.01
C LEU A 29 0.03 2.16 -2.11
N HIS A 30 0.94 3.08 -1.82
CA HIS A 30 2.16 2.78 -1.06
C HIS A 30 1.92 2.60 0.44
N GLY A 31 2.89 2.05 1.15
CA GLY A 31 2.90 1.96 2.61
C GLY A 31 3.39 3.24 3.30
N ALA A 32 3.58 3.15 4.61
CA ALA A 32 3.98 4.25 5.49
C ALA A 32 5.29 4.97 5.10
N SER A 33 6.17 4.32 4.35
CA SER A 33 7.44 4.91 3.91
C SER A 33 7.32 5.84 2.70
N GLY A 34 6.13 5.95 2.09
CA GLY A 34 5.97 6.69 0.83
C GLY A 34 6.40 5.90 -0.41
N ALA A 35 6.43 6.59 -1.56
CA ALA A 35 6.90 6.04 -2.83
C ALA A 35 7.83 7.04 -3.54
N PRO A 36 8.99 7.37 -2.96
CA PRO A 36 9.83 8.48 -3.44
C PRO A 36 10.49 8.20 -4.80
N VAL A 37 10.58 6.95 -5.21
CA VAL A 37 11.23 6.52 -6.46
C VAL A 37 10.41 5.46 -7.19
N VAL A 38 10.64 5.36 -8.50
CA VAL A 38 10.12 4.24 -9.29
C VAL A 38 10.92 2.97 -8.95
N MET A 39 10.20 1.93 -8.53
CA MET A 39 10.81 0.65 -8.16
C MET A 39 10.74 -0.36 -9.32
N PRO A 40 11.63 -1.38 -9.36
CA PRO A 40 11.68 -2.36 -10.45
C PRO A 40 10.35 -3.07 -10.74
N PHE A 41 9.55 -3.38 -9.72
CA PHE A 41 8.23 -3.99 -9.92
C PHE A 41 7.25 -3.07 -10.68
N MET A 42 7.33 -1.76 -10.45
CA MET A 42 6.50 -0.78 -11.16
C MET A 42 6.83 -0.75 -12.65
N GLU A 43 8.13 -0.77 -12.99
CA GLU A 43 8.58 -0.83 -14.39
C GLU A 43 8.14 -2.11 -15.11
N LYS A 44 8.15 -3.26 -14.38
CA LYS A 44 7.67 -4.53 -14.91
C LYS A 44 6.16 -4.52 -15.11
N LEU A 45 5.38 -3.99 -14.15
CA LEU A 45 3.93 -3.83 -14.27
C LEU A 45 3.58 -2.88 -15.42
N ALA A 46 4.35 -1.81 -15.63
CA ALA A 46 4.14 -0.85 -16.72
C ALA A 46 4.30 -1.45 -18.13
N GLN A 47 4.82 -2.67 -18.25
CA GLN A 47 4.83 -3.40 -19.52
C GLN A 47 3.44 -3.92 -19.91
N ARG A 48 2.51 -4.00 -18.97
CA ARG A 48 1.16 -4.57 -19.16
C ARG A 48 0.01 -3.64 -18.74
N PHE A 49 0.30 -2.67 -17.88
CA PHE A 49 -0.68 -1.77 -17.29
C PHE A 49 -0.30 -0.31 -17.50
N ASP A 50 -1.29 0.54 -17.45
CA ASP A 50 -1.13 1.96 -17.17
C ASP A 50 -1.01 2.13 -15.66
N VAL A 51 0.23 2.20 -15.16
CA VAL A 51 0.54 2.19 -13.73
C VAL A 51 0.52 3.61 -13.17
N LEU A 52 -0.36 3.83 -12.20
CA LEU A 52 -0.48 5.07 -11.45
C LEU A 52 0.04 4.87 -10.03
N VAL A 53 0.99 5.71 -9.63
CA VAL A 53 1.63 5.69 -8.30
C VAL A 53 1.52 7.09 -7.70
N PRO A 54 0.38 7.46 -7.09
CA PRO A 54 0.27 8.71 -6.35
C PRO A 54 1.05 8.63 -5.05
N GLU A 55 1.69 9.72 -4.64
CA GLU A 55 2.05 9.92 -3.25
C GLU A 55 0.79 10.32 -2.48
N HIS A 56 0.48 9.62 -1.39
CA HIS A 56 -0.74 9.91 -0.63
C HIS A 56 -0.82 11.38 -0.20
N PRO A 57 -2.02 11.96 -0.05
CA PRO A 57 -2.16 13.22 0.68
C PRO A 57 -1.38 13.20 1.99
N GLY A 58 -0.60 14.26 2.25
CA GLY A 58 0.29 14.33 3.40
C GLY A 58 1.64 13.62 3.25
N TYR A 59 1.93 12.98 2.10
CA TYR A 59 3.19 12.29 1.84
C TYR A 59 3.99 12.95 0.71
N GLY A 60 5.31 12.80 0.80
CA GLY A 60 6.22 13.18 -0.26
C GLY A 60 5.99 14.60 -0.75
N LEU A 61 5.80 14.74 -2.06
CA LEU A 61 5.56 16.01 -2.75
C LEU A 61 4.07 16.39 -2.86
N SER A 62 3.15 15.55 -2.34
CA SER A 62 1.73 15.86 -2.27
C SER A 62 1.43 16.86 -1.18
N ASP A 63 0.35 17.63 -1.34
CA ASP A 63 -0.13 18.53 -0.29
C ASP A 63 -0.56 17.77 0.96
N GLU A 64 -0.60 18.46 2.09
CA GLU A 64 -1.13 17.99 3.35
C GLU A 64 -2.44 18.73 3.66
N PRO A 65 -3.60 18.22 3.21
CA PRO A 65 -4.86 18.91 3.40
C PRO A 65 -5.36 18.79 4.84
N GLU A 66 -6.03 19.84 5.33
CA GLU A 66 -6.57 19.88 6.69
C GLU A 66 -7.62 18.79 6.96
N TRP A 67 -8.39 18.42 5.93
CA TRP A 67 -9.45 17.40 6.04
C TRP A 67 -8.93 15.96 6.21
N LEU A 68 -7.63 15.71 6.00
CA LEU A 68 -7.06 14.37 6.14
C LEU A 68 -6.78 14.04 7.60
N GLU A 69 -7.69 13.38 8.28
CA GLU A 69 -7.58 13.06 9.70
C GLU A 69 -7.34 11.57 9.98
N ASN A 70 -7.82 10.69 9.08
CA ASN A 70 -7.79 9.24 9.28
C ASN A 70 -7.74 8.49 7.94
N ILE A 71 -7.62 7.16 7.99
CA ILE A 71 -7.56 6.30 6.80
C ILE A 71 -8.85 6.33 5.97
N HIS A 72 -10.01 6.60 6.60
CA HIS A 72 -11.28 6.70 5.87
C HIS A 72 -11.29 7.90 4.94
N ASP A 73 -10.71 9.04 5.36
CA ASP A 73 -10.58 10.22 4.52
C ASP A 73 -9.70 9.94 3.30
N ALA A 74 -8.57 9.24 3.52
CA ALA A 74 -7.72 8.80 2.43
C ALA A 74 -8.46 7.85 1.46
N ALA A 75 -9.32 6.97 1.96
CA ALA A 75 -10.12 6.08 1.12
C ALA A 75 -11.14 6.85 0.29
N TYR A 76 -11.87 7.81 0.86
CA TYR A 76 -12.78 8.68 0.12
C TYR A 76 -12.05 9.50 -0.93
N PHE A 77 -10.91 10.10 -0.58
CA PHE A 77 -10.06 10.79 -1.54
C PHE A 77 -9.72 9.91 -2.76
N TYR A 78 -9.33 8.65 -2.54
CA TYR A 78 -8.99 7.76 -3.66
C TYR A 78 -10.22 7.31 -4.47
N LEU A 79 -11.39 7.21 -3.90
CA LEU A 79 -12.62 6.99 -4.66
C LEU A 79 -12.90 8.18 -5.59
N ASP A 80 -12.73 9.42 -5.09
CA ASP A 80 -12.86 10.63 -5.91
C ASP A 80 -11.70 10.78 -6.90
N PHE A 81 -10.48 10.38 -6.56
CA PHE A 81 -9.34 10.29 -7.48
C PHE A 81 -9.64 9.39 -8.69
N LEU A 82 -10.22 8.20 -8.46
CA LEU A 82 -10.64 7.30 -9.55
C LEU A 82 -11.70 7.94 -10.45
N LYS A 83 -12.64 8.65 -9.85
CA LYS A 83 -13.70 9.35 -10.55
C LYS A 83 -13.18 10.55 -11.35
N PHE A 84 -12.33 11.37 -10.73
CA PHE A 84 -11.75 12.56 -11.35
C PHE A 84 -10.92 12.21 -12.60
N LEU A 85 -10.08 11.18 -12.50
CA LEU A 85 -9.29 10.66 -13.63
C LEU A 85 -10.11 9.79 -14.59
N ASN A 86 -11.41 9.61 -14.34
CA ASN A 86 -12.30 8.73 -15.09
C ASN A 86 -11.75 7.29 -15.28
N LEU A 87 -11.06 6.78 -14.28
CA LEU A 87 -10.53 5.41 -14.30
C LEU A 87 -11.67 4.41 -14.06
N LYS A 88 -11.63 3.29 -14.78
CA LYS A 88 -12.57 2.16 -14.67
C LYS A 88 -11.81 0.85 -14.77
N ASP A 89 -12.40 -0.20 -14.23
CA ASP A 89 -11.81 -1.55 -14.24
C ASP A 89 -10.39 -1.57 -13.67
N VAL A 90 -10.16 -0.79 -12.60
CA VAL A 90 -8.83 -0.59 -12.00
C VAL A 90 -8.37 -1.85 -11.26
N THR A 91 -7.17 -2.32 -11.55
CA THR A 91 -6.45 -3.23 -10.65
C THR A 91 -5.89 -2.39 -9.49
N LEU A 92 -6.50 -2.52 -8.31
CA LEU A 92 -6.09 -1.78 -7.12
C LEU A 92 -5.06 -2.59 -6.34
N VAL A 93 -3.85 -2.09 -6.22
CA VAL A 93 -2.75 -2.73 -5.51
C VAL A 93 -2.39 -1.88 -4.30
N GLY A 94 -2.47 -2.43 -3.10
CA GLY A 94 -2.11 -1.71 -1.88
C GLY A 94 -1.08 -2.45 -1.05
N SER A 95 -0.02 -1.75 -0.62
CA SER A 95 1.02 -2.30 0.25
C SER A 95 0.90 -1.75 1.67
N SER A 96 0.91 -2.63 2.69
CA SER A 96 0.90 -2.22 4.11
C SER A 96 -0.27 -1.26 4.41
N MET A 97 -0.01 -0.02 4.80
CA MET A 97 -1.02 1.01 5.00
C MET A 97 -1.82 1.30 3.72
N GLY A 98 -1.19 1.29 2.55
CA GLY A 98 -1.91 1.39 1.27
C GLY A 98 -2.87 0.22 1.03
N GLY A 99 -2.56 -0.96 1.57
CA GLY A 99 -3.48 -2.11 1.59
C GLY A 99 -4.70 -1.86 2.49
N TRP A 100 -4.51 -1.19 3.62
CA TRP A 100 -5.62 -0.75 4.46
C TRP A 100 -6.51 0.26 3.74
N ILE A 101 -5.93 1.30 3.15
CA ILE A 101 -6.67 2.27 2.33
C ILE A 101 -7.45 1.56 1.20
N ALA A 102 -6.82 0.61 0.51
CA ALA A 102 -7.44 -0.14 -0.57
C ALA A 102 -8.65 -0.99 -0.10
N MET A 103 -8.57 -1.61 1.08
CA MET A 103 -9.70 -2.30 1.68
C MET A 103 -10.83 -1.35 2.07
N GLU A 104 -10.50 -0.18 2.65
CA GLU A 104 -11.49 0.84 3.00
C GLU A 104 -12.20 1.40 1.75
N MET A 105 -11.49 1.57 0.63
CA MET A 105 -12.11 1.90 -0.66
C MET A 105 -13.08 0.80 -1.09
N ALA A 106 -12.61 -0.45 -1.10
CA ALA A 106 -13.35 -1.59 -1.65
C ALA A 106 -14.61 -1.94 -0.84
N VAL A 107 -14.64 -1.74 0.47
CA VAL A 107 -15.85 -1.94 1.29
C VAL A 107 -16.90 -0.83 1.04
N ARG A 108 -16.51 0.32 0.51
CA ARG A 108 -17.40 1.45 0.19
C ARG A 108 -17.92 1.39 -1.23
N ASP A 109 -17.03 1.28 -2.22
CA ASP A 109 -17.42 1.27 -3.63
C ASP A 109 -16.41 0.49 -4.48
N THR A 110 -16.87 -0.57 -5.13
CA THR A 110 -16.09 -1.35 -6.10
C THR A 110 -16.45 -1.06 -7.56
N SER A 111 -17.34 -0.11 -7.83
CA SER A 111 -17.87 0.14 -9.18
C SER A 111 -16.79 0.48 -10.23
N ARG A 112 -15.62 0.95 -9.79
CA ARG A 112 -14.47 1.28 -10.64
C ARG A 112 -13.27 0.33 -10.45
N ILE A 113 -13.39 -0.64 -9.52
CA ILE A 113 -12.34 -1.59 -9.16
C ILE A 113 -12.64 -2.93 -9.81
N LYS A 114 -11.68 -3.45 -10.57
CA LYS A 114 -11.76 -4.77 -11.21
C LYS A 114 -11.28 -5.89 -10.30
N SER A 115 -10.21 -5.63 -9.57
CA SER A 115 -9.58 -6.58 -8.66
C SER A 115 -8.78 -5.86 -7.59
N LEU A 116 -8.57 -6.52 -6.46
CA LEU A 116 -7.83 -6.01 -5.31
C LEU A 116 -6.62 -6.91 -5.04
N VAL A 117 -5.43 -6.32 -4.97
CA VAL A 117 -4.19 -7.01 -4.60
C VAL A 117 -3.62 -6.35 -3.35
N LEU A 118 -3.46 -7.11 -2.30
CA LEU A 118 -3.02 -6.67 -0.99
C LEU A 118 -1.63 -7.26 -0.67
N ALA A 119 -0.63 -6.42 -0.54
CA ALA A 119 0.73 -6.81 -0.18
C ALA A 119 1.00 -6.53 1.30
N SER A 120 1.08 -7.56 2.13
CA SER A 120 1.27 -7.44 3.60
C SER A 120 0.40 -6.31 4.20
N PRO A 121 -0.94 -6.31 3.99
CA PRO A 121 -1.79 -5.17 4.34
C PRO A 121 -1.90 -4.98 5.86
N ALA A 122 -1.88 -3.73 6.32
CA ALA A 122 -2.38 -3.31 7.61
C ALA A 122 -3.91 -3.24 7.61
N GLY A 123 -4.54 -2.76 8.68
CA GLY A 123 -5.97 -2.41 8.73
C GLY A 123 -6.83 -3.36 9.53
N ILE A 124 -6.35 -4.54 9.91
CA ILE A 124 -7.06 -5.46 10.80
C ILE A 124 -6.20 -5.87 11.99
N ALA A 125 -6.84 -6.27 13.08
CA ALA A 125 -6.19 -6.95 14.19
C ALA A 125 -6.39 -8.47 14.04
N ALA A 126 -5.40 -9.26 14.47
CA ALA A 126 -5.49 -10.72 14.50
C ALA A 126 -5.23 -11.23 15.93
N PRO A 127 -6.08 -12.10 16.48
CA PRO A 127 -5.93 -12.59 17.85
C PRO A 127 -4.57 -13.26 18.07
N GLY A 128 -3.83 -12.79 19.08
CA GLY A 128 -2.52 -13.36 19.43
C GLY A 128 -1.37 -13.01 18.49
N VAL A 129 -1.61 -12.19 17.47
CA VAL A 129 -0.59 -11.69 16.54
C VAL A 129 -0.41 -10.19 16.75
N HIS A 130 0.81 -9.76 17.01
CA HIS A 130 1.12 -8.36 17.30
C HIS A 130 1.98 -7.77 16.19
N PRO A 131 1.58 -6.64 15.60
CA PRO A 131 2.44 -5.91 14.67
C PRO A 131 3.65 -5.32 15.41
N ALA A 132 4.74 -5.08 14.69
CA ALA A 132 5.82 -4.27 15.22
C ALA A 132 5.36 -2.83 15.46
N ASP A 133 5.79 -2.24 16.57
CA ASP A 133 5.47 -0.84 16.87
C ASP A 133 6.40 0.11 16.10
N ILE A 134 6.10 0.35 14.84
CA ILE A 134 6.89 1.21 13.95
C ILE A 134 6.98 2.67 14.42
N PHE A 135 6.11 3.08 15.33
CA PHE A 135 6.09 4.44 15.88
C PHE A 135 7.12 4.63 17.00
N LEU A 136 7.38 3.56 17.77
CA LEU A 136 8.35 3.57 18.87
C LEU A 136 9.72 3.06 18.45
N MET A 137 9.82 2.36 17.32
CA MET A 137 11.11 1.88 16.80
C MET A 137 11.95 3.02 16.23
N PRO A 138 13.29 2.98 16.42
CA PRO A 138 14.20 3.81 15.65
C PRO A 138 14.04 3.59 14.14
N PRO A 139 14.16 4.62 13.29
CA PRO A 139 13.96 4.48 11.83
C PRO A 139 14.82 3.38 11.19
N GLU A 140 16.08 3.27 11.61
CA GLU A 140 16.97 2.21 11.11
C GLU A 140 16.49 0.81 11.46
N GLU A 141 15.90 0.63 12.64
CA GLU A 141 15.35 -0.66 13.06
C GLU A 141 14.09 -0.99 12.24
N VAL A 142 13.23 -0.01 11.97
CA VAL A 142 12.09 -0.19 11.06
C VAL A 142 12.60 -0.69 9.71
N VAL A 143 13.61 -0.03 9.11
CA VAL A 143 14.17 -0.45 7.81
C VAL A 143 14.70 -1.86 7.85
N LYS A 144 15.42 -2.27 8.90
CA LYS A 144 15.95 -3.65 9.07
C LYS A 144 14.82 -4.68 9.15
N ASN A 145 13.68 -4.32 9.75
CA ASN A 145 12.53 -5.21 9.88
C ASN A 145 11.66 -5.29 8.62
N LEU A 146 11.79 -4.34 7.68
CA LEU A 146 11.08 -4.39 6.40
C LEU A 146 11.54 -5.53 5.49
N PHE A 147 12.79 -5.98 5.60
CA PHE A 147 13.41 -6.92 4.68
C PHE A 147 13.83 -8.22 5.37
N PHE A 148 13.67 -9.33 4.67
CA PHE A 148 14.32 -10.60 5.01
C PHE A 148 15.81 -10.54 4.65
N ASP A 149 16.13 -10.07 3.43
CA ASP A 149 17.49 -9.93 2.94
C ASP A 149 18.16 -8.69 3.55
N GLU A 150 19.14 -8.94 4.43
CA GLU A 150 19.93 -7.90 5.08
C GLU A 150 20.66 -6.98 4.09
N LYS A 151 21.03 -7.48 2.90
CA LYS A 151 21.68 -6.65 1.87
C LYS A 151 20.74 -5.59 1.34
N LEU A 152 19.45 -5.92 1.16
CA LEU A 152 18.45 -4.93 0.76
C LEU A 152 18.20 -3.90 1.84
N ALA A 153 18.16 -4.31 3.11
CA ALA A 153 18.06 -3.39 4.22
C ALA A 153 19.26 -2.42 4.28
N GLN A 154 20.49 -2.95 4.14
CA GLN A 154 21.72 -2.13 4.08
C GLN A 154 21.71 -1.17 2.87
N ALA A 155 21.32 -1.67 1.70
CA ALA A 155 21.22 -0.84 0.50
C ALA A 155 20.21 0.30 0.68
N ARG A 156 19.09 0.04 1.36
CA ARG A 156 18.07 1.08 1.67
C ARG A 156 18.60 2.10 2.66
N LEU A 157 19.32 1.66 3.70
CA LEU A 157 19.93 2.55 4.70
C LEU A 157 21.05 3.42 4.12
N ALA A 158 21.73 2.94 3.09
CA ALA A 158 22.78 3.70 2.40
C ALA A 158 22.27 4.75 1.41
N GLN A 159 20.98 4.72 1.07
CA GLN A 159 20.38 5.73 0.18
C GLN A 159 20.25 7.07 0.90
N PRO A 160 20.55 8.19 0.20
CA PRO A 160 20.28 9.52 0.73
C PRO A 160 18.79 9.63 1.08
N GLU A 161 18.51 10.20 2.24
CA GLU A 161 17.16 10.47 2.69
C GLU A 161 16.93 11.98 2.74
N ASP A 162 15.82 12.41 2.15
CA ASP A 162 15.30 13.76 2.38
C ASP A 162 14.62 13.75 3.75
N VAL A 163 15.27 14.39 4.72
CA VAL A 163 14.85 14.41 6.13
C VAL A 163 13.46 15.04 6.28
N ASP A 164 13.17 16.11 5.56
CA ASP A 164 11.90 16.83 5.65
C ASP A 164 10.77 15.95 5.09
N VAL A 165 10.99 15.27 3.97
CA VAL A 165 10.05 14.30 3.40
C VAL A 165 9.83 13.13 4.35
N SER A 166 10.89 12.61 4.95
CA SER A 166 10.80 11.50 5.91
C SER A 166 10.01 11.88 7.16
N LEU A 167 10.27 13.06 7.72
CA LEU A 167 9.53 13.58 8.87
C LEU A 167 8.05 13.81 8.54
N LYS A 168 7.74 14.38 7.38
CA LYS A 168 6.37 14.56 6.89
C LYS A 168 5.64 13.22 6.77
N ASN A 169 6.27 12.23 6.13
CA ASN A 169 5.69 10.90 5.97
C ASN A 169 5.41 10.24 7.32
N ARG A 170 6.34 10.34 8.27
CA ARG A 170 6.17 9.80 9.63
C ARG A 170 5.08 10.52 10.41
N HIS A 171 5.02 11.86 10.31
CA HIS A 171 3.96 12.65 10.92
C HIS A 171 2.59 12.22 10.41
N THR A 172 2.43 12.16 9.08
CA THR A 172 1.17 11.74 8.46
C THR A 172 0.82 10.30 8.81
N THR A 173 1.80 9.37 8.81
CA THR A 173 1.56 8.00 9.25
C THR A 173 1.04 7.94 10.69
N ALA A 174 1.66 8.70 11.60
CA ALA A 174 1.22 8.75 13.00
C ALA A 174 -0.20 9.33 13.11
N ARG A 175 -0.49 10.43 12.41
CA ARG A 175 -1.82 11.03 12.38
C ARG A 175 -2.91 10.07 11.92
N LEU A 176 -2.63 9.25 10.90
CA LEU A 176 -3.59 8.33 10.29
C LEU A 176 -3.72 6.99 11.02
N ALA A 177 -2.68 6.50 11.68
CA ALA A 177 -2.61 5.10 12.10
C ALA A 177 -2.05 4.89 13.52
N TRP A 178 -1.96 5.94 14.34
CA TRP A 178 -1.48 5.84 15.73
C TRP A 178 -2.51 5.18 16.64
N GLU A 179 -3.79 5.52 16.52
CA GLU A 179 -4.84 5.03 17.40
C GLU A 179 -6.15 4.78 16.64
N PRO A 180 -6.60 3.55 16.57
CA PRO A 180 -5.90 2.31 16.96
C PRO A 180 -4.68 2.00 16.08
N ARG A 181 -3.66 1.36 16.68
CA ARG A 181 -2.40 1.11 15.97
C ARG A 181 -2.56 0.22 14.76
N LEU A 182 -2.32 0.79 13.57
CA LEU A 182 -2.26 0.10 12.28
C LEU A 182 -3.51 -0.74 11.94
N HIS A 183 -4.66 -0.48 12.57
CA HIS A 183 -5.91 -1.17 12.23
C HIS A 183 -7.15 -0.33 12.52
N ASP A 184 -8.25 -0.68 11.85
CA ASP A 184 -9.60 -0.24 12.19
C ASP A 184 -10.37 -1.41 12.82
N PRO A 185 -10.82 -1.31 14.08
CA PRO A 185 -11.60 -2.36 14.75
C PRO A 185 -12.95 -2.63 14.07
N PHE A 186 -13.41 -1.72 13.21
CA PHE A 186 -14.69 -1.84 12.52
C PHE A 186 -14.57 -2.41 11.10
N LEU A 187 -13.40 -2.30 10.43
CA LEU A 187 -13.18 -2.80 9.08
C LEU A 187 -13.51 -4.30 8.91
N PRO A 188 -13.12 -5.21 9.84
CA PRO A 188 -13.36 -6.65 9.68
C PRO A 188 -14.82 -7.00 9.39
N LYS A 189 -15.79 -6.32 10.01
CA LYS A 189 -17.22 -6.61 9.79
C LYS A 189 -17.71 -6.23 8.39
N TRP A 190 -16.98 -5.33 7.68
CA TRP A 190 -17.34 -4.83 6.37
C TRP A 190 -16.62 -5.52 5.22
N LEU A 191 -15.53 -6.24 5.45
CA LEU A 191 -14.74 -6.91 4.40
C LEU A 191 -15.58 -7.84 3.52
N ARG A 192 -16.67 -8.40 4.04
CA ARG A 192 -17.66 -9.19 3.29
C ARG A 192 -18.34 -8.44 2.13
N ARG A 193 -18.22 -7.10 2.07
CA ARG A 193 -18.75 -6.27 0.99
C ARG A 193 -17.82 -6.19 -0.23
N ILE A 194 -16.61 -6.71 -0.11
CA ILE A 194 -15.66 -6.76 -1.23
C ILE A 194 -16.09 -7.89 -2.14
N GLU A 195 -16.70 -7.54 -3.27
CA GLU A 195 -17.26 -8.50 -4.26
C GLU A 195 -16.31 -8.76 -5.44
N VAL A 196 -15.23 -7.98 -5.55
CA VAL A 196 -14.22 -8.17 -6.59
C VAL A 196 -13.21 -9.27 -6.20
N PRO A 197 -12.53 -9.91 -7.17
CA PRO A 197 -11.45 -10.83 -6.87
C PRO A 197 -10.37 -10.20 -6.00
N VAL A 198 -9.95 -10.91 -4.96
CA VAL A 198 -8.91 -10.46 -4.01
C VAL A 198 -7.73 -11.41 -4.06
N LYS A 199 -6.52 -10.86 -4.18
CA LYS A 199 -5.25 -11.56 -3.97
C LYS A 199 -4.54 -10.96 -2.77
N ILE A 200 -3.98 -11.80 -1.91
CA ILE A 200 -3.19 -11.40 -0.75
C ILE A 200 -1.80 -12.00 -0.90
N ILE A 201 -0.77 -11.14 -0.90
CA ILE A 201 0.63 -11.55 -1.05
C ILE A 201 1.35 -11.19 0.23
N TRP A 202 2.00 -12.16 0.90
CA TRP A 202 2.64 -11.95 2.19
C TRP A 202 4.04 -12.56 2.23
N GLY A 203 4.99 -11.86 2.83
CA GLY A 203 6.29 -12.44 3.14
C GLY A 203 6.23 -13.36 4.35
N ARG A 204 6.82 -14.57 4.27
CA ARG A 204 6.89 -15.53 5.37
C ARG A 204 7.58 -14.94 6.61
N ASP A 205 8.60 -14.14 6.36
CA ASP A 205 9.50 -13.60 7.37
C ASP A 205 9.21 -12.12 7.67
N ASP A 206 7.95 -11.68 7.45
CA ASP A 206 7.51 -10.31 7.74
C ASP A 206 7.63 -10.04 9.26
N ARG A 207 8.50 -9.09 9.61
CA ARG A 207 8.76 -8.67 11.00
C ARG A 207 8.00 -7.42 11.40
N ILE A 208 7.29 -6.78 10.45
CA ILE A 208 6.43 -5.62 10.71
C ILE A 208 5.00 -6.10 10.99
N LEU A 209 4.43 -6.86 10.06
CA LEU A 209 3.12 -7.49 10.19
C LEU A 209 3.32 -9.01 10.04
N PRO A 210 3.49 -9.75 11.14
CA PRO A 210 3.80 -11.17 11.09
C PRO A 210 2.80 -11.98 10.24
N VAL A 211 3.30 -12.99 9.52
CA VAL A 211 2.49 -13.82 8.61
C VAL A 211 1.26 -14.47 9.27
N GLY A 212 1.21 -14.52 10.59
CA GLY A 212 0.04 -14.97 11.35
C GLY A 212 -1.25 -14.19 11.07
N PHE A 213 -1.16 -12.95 10.58
CA PHE A 213 -2.31 -12.18 10.12
C PHE A 213 -3.05 -12.86 8.96
N VAL A 214 -2.38 -13.66 8.16
CA VAL A 214 -2.97 -14.39 7.01
C VAL A 214 -4.14 -15.26 7.43
N GLU A 215 -4.10 -15.88 8.60
CA GLU A 215 -5.20 -16.74 9.07
C GLU A 215 -6.46 -15.91 9.35
N GLU A 216 -6.31 -14.70 9.86
CA GLU A 216 -7.46 -13.81 10.04
C GLU A 216 -8.01 -13.33 8.69
N PHE A 217 -7.16 -13.04 7.71
CA PHE A 217 -7.59 -12.73 6.34
C PHE A 217 -8.33 -13.93 5.69
N ARG A 218 -7.88 -15.17 5.88
CA ARG A 218 -8.60 -16.38 5.41
C ARG A 218 -10.02 -16.45 5.98
N ARG A 219 -10.16 -16.08 7.25
CA ARG A 219 -11.47 -16.08 7.92
C ARG A 219 -12.37 -14.94 7.40
N LEU A 220 -11.82 -13.76 7.18
CA LEU A 220 -12.57 -12.56 6.82
C LEU A 220 -12.86 -12.45 5.31
N LEU A 221 -11.99 -12.99 4.48
CA LEU A 221 -12.07 -13.01 3.01
C LEU A 221 -11.87 -14.43 2.48
N PRO A 222 -12.83 -15.35 2.70
CA PRO A 222 -12.66 -16.77 2.37
C PRO A 222 -12.50 -17.04 0.87
N GLY A 223 -12.86 -16.07 0.01
CA GLY A 223 -12.65 -16.14 -1.44
C GLY A 223 -11.32 -15.56 -1.92
N ALA A 224 -10.48 -15.04 -1.03
CA ALA A 224 -9.21 -14.47 -1.43
C ALA A 224 -8.17 -15.54 -1.79
N GLU A 225 -7.45 -15.31 -2.89
CA GLU A 225 -6.28 -16.10 -3.28
C GLU A 225 -5.08 -15.61 -2.45
N ILE A 226 -4.46 -16.50 -1.67
CA ILE A 226 -3.39 -16.14 -0.75
C ILE A 226 -2.06 -16.75 -1.18
N HIS A 227 -1.04 -15.90 -1.33
CA HIS A 227 0.33 -16.25 -1.70
C HIS A 227 1.28 -15.87 -0.56
N ILE A 228 1.97 -16.86 0.00
CA ILE A 228 3.01 -16.63 1.00
C ILE A 228 4.37 -16.88 0.34
N LEU A 229 5.19 -15.83 0.29
CA LEU A 229 6.50 -15.89 -0.34
C LEU A 229 7.57 -16.22 0.70
N GLU A 230 8.31 -17.28 0.45
CA GLU A 230 9.40 -17.72 1.33
C GLU A 230 10.61 -16.80 1.24
N LYS A 231 11.35 -16.65 2.33
CA LYS A 231 12.52 -15.75 2.41
C LYS A 231 12.18 -14.34 1.93
N CYS A 232 11.12 -13.80 2.48
CA CYS A 232 10.57 -12.51 2.11
C CYS A 232 10.04 -11.81 3.37
N GLY A 233 10.39 -10.55 3.54
CA GLY A 233 9.94 -9.69 4.62
C GLY A 233 8.64 -8.96 4.29
N HIS A 234 8.51 -7.74 4.82
CA HIS A 234 7.29 -6.91 4.71
C HIS A 234 7.01 -6.35 3.31
N LEU A 235 8.02 -6.32 2.43
CA LEU A 235 7.92 -5.69 1.12
C LEU A 235 8.05 -6.71 -0.02
N PRO A 236 7.06 -7.60 -0.24
CA PRO A 236 7.13 -8.64 -1.28
C PRO A 236 7.35 -8.07 -2.67
N HIS A 237 6.81 -6.90 -2.98
CA HIS A 237 7.01 -6.20 -4.25
C HIS A 237 8.47 -5.73 -4.46
N ALA A 238 9.23 -5.52 -3.38
CA ALA A 238 10.63 -5.11 -3.43
C ALA A 238 11.58 -6.33 -3.43
N GLU A 239 11.34 -7.30 -2.55
CA GLU A 239 12.23 -8.45 -2.37
C GLU A 239 12.01 -9.56 -3.41
N LYS A 240 10.77 -9.77 -3.83
CA LYS A 240 10.33 -10.83 -4.74
C LYS A 240 9.60 -10.24 -5.95
N SER A 241 10.21 -9.22 -6.55
CA SER A 241 9.60 -8.39 -7.60
C SER A 241 9.02 -9.24 -8.76
N ASP A 242 9.70 -10.30 -9.21
CA ASP A 242 9.24 -11.14 -10.31
C ASP A 242 8.02 -11.98 -9.92
N GLU A 243 8.07 -12.66 -8.78
CA GLU A 243 6.97 -13.44 -8.25
C GLU A 243 5.75 -12.54 -7.95
N PHE A 244 5.99 -11.37 -7.35
CA PHE A 244 4.94 -10.38 -7.10
C PHE A 244 4.23 -9.95 -8.38
N VAL A 245 5.00 -9.56 -9.40
CA VAL A 245 4.45 -9.12 -10.70
C VAL A 245 3.70 -10.26 -11.39
N GLU A 246 4.22 -11.49 -11.35
CA GLU A 246 3.52 -12.65 -11.91
C GLU A 246 2.15 -12.85 -11.25
N ILE A 247 2.07 -12.77 -9.91
CA ILE A 247 0.81 -12.91 -9.18
C ILE A 247 -0.17 -11.78 -9.52
N VAL A 248 0.30 -10.54 -9.59
CA VAL A 248 -0.55 -9.39 -9.97
C VAL A 248 -1.11 -9.55 -11.39
N CYS A 249 -0.33 -10.11 -12.32
CA CYS A 249 -0.68 -10.22 -13.73
C CYS A 249 -1.58 -11.44 -14.08
N ARG A 250 -1.76 -12.40 -13.21
CA ARG A 250 -2.69 -13.55 -13.35
C ARG A 250 -4.13 -13.11 -13.12
#